data_194ae6603794a65a1cf1c18169f25698
#
_entry.id   194ae6603794a65a1cf1c18169f25698
#
_cell.length_a   1.000
_cell.length_b   1.000
_cell.length_c   1.000
_cell.angle_alpha   90.00
_cell.angle_beta   90.00
_cell.angle_gamma   90.00
#
_symmetry.space_group_name_H-M   'P 1'
#
loop_
_entity.id
_entity.type
_entity.pdbx_description
1 polymer ?
#
loop_
_entity_poly.entity_id
_entity_poly.type
_entity_poly.pdbx_seq_one_letter_code
_entity_poly.pdbx_strand_id
1 'polypeptide(L)'
;SKTMSKLKKYQMYIDGQWVDAENNKTFETLNPENNEPWAIVPEASAKDTDKAVQAAQKAFEGEWPKLLPRERAKFLRAIGDQLRENAEMLGEIETIDTGKLFRETKKQAIYIAEYYDYYAGLADKVEGTVLPIDKPNVQAITTRIPIGVIAAIIPWNSQMFLTATKLAPALAMGNTVVIKSSELAPAVLFEFAKLIEKTGIPKGVVNVITGFGDPCGKTLTTHDMVEKIAFTGGPETARHIIKNSAEKLSEVSLELGGKSPVAVSVSYTHLTL
;
A
#
# COMPACT_ATOMS: atom_id res chain seq x y z
N SER A 1 39.17 6.62 12.08
CA SER A 1 37.80 6.33 12.62
C SER A 1 36.80 7.03 11.73
N LYS A 2 36.18 6.29 10.81
CA LYS A 2 35.02 6.79 10.07
C LYS A 2 33.94 7.06 11.12
N THR A 3 33.53 8.31 11.26
CA THR A 3 32.39 8.73 12.05
C THR A 3 31.21 7.94 11.51
N MET A 4 30.64 7.00 12.28
CA MET A 4 29.40 6.32 11.94
C MET A 4 28.33 7.41 11.80
N SER A 5 27.94 7.72 10.56
CA SER A 5 26.80 8.57 10.32
C SER A 5 25.62 7.93 11.03
N LYS A 6 24.91 8.69 11.85
CA LYS A 6 23.76 8.19 12.60
C LYS A 6 22.71 7.72 11.60
N LEU A 7 22.38 6.44 11.60
CA LEU A 7 21.39 5.84 10.70
C LEU A 7 20.04 6.56 10.86
N LYS A 8 19.34 6.77 9.74
CA LYS A 8 17.98 7.34 9.76
C LYS A 8 17.03 6.36 10.46
N LYS A 9 16.21 6.86 11.37
CA LYS A 9 15.22 6.04 12.10
C LYS A 9 13.82 6.34 11.59
N TYR A 10 13.09 5.28 11.28
CA TYR A 10 11.67 5.34 10.93
C TYR A 10 10.80 4.80 12.05
N GLN A 11 9.54 5.19 12.03
CA GLN A 11 8.49 4.68 12.91
C GLN A 11 7.31 4.21 12.05
N MET A 12 6.48 3.33 12.59
CA MET A 12 5.22 2.94 11.98
C MET A 12 4.21 4.08 12.10
N TYR A 13 3.29 4.14 11.14
CA TYR A 13 2.18 5.07 11.13
C TYR A 13 0.88 4.33 11.42
N ILE A 14 0.39 4.45 12.65
CA ILE A 14 -0.81 3.75 13.13
C ILE A 14 -1.73 4.74 13.82
N ASP A 15 -3.00 4.76 13.40
CA ASP A 15 -4.04 5.64 13.97
C ASP A 15 -3.64 7.13 13.99
N GLY A 16 -2.99 7.57 12.93
CA GLY A 16 -2.50 8.95 12.82
C GLY A 16 -1.31 9.29 13.71
N GLN A 17 -0.64 8.29 14.28
CA GLN A 17 0.50 8.46 15.18
C GLN A 17 1.74 7.72 14.69
N TRP A 18 2.91 8.29 14.97
CA TRP A 18 4.20 7.66 14.73
C TRP A 18 4.62 6.88 15.96
N VAL A 19 4.77 5.57 15.80
CA VAL A 19 5.02 4.64 16.91
C VAL A 19 6.17 3.69 16.60
N ASP A 20 6.92 3.35 17.66
CA ASP A 20 7.87 2.24 17.62
C ASP A 20 7.14 0.90 17.76
N ALA A 21 7.81 -0.21 17.44
CA ALA A 21 7.31 -1.53 17.77
C ALA A 21 7.17 -1.68 19.30
N GLU A 22 6.12 -2.35 19.76
CA GLU A 22 5.82 -2.49 21.18
C GLU A 22 6.97 -3.10 22.00
N ASN A 23 7.73 -4.01 21.37
CA ASN A 23 8.89 -4.68 21.95
C ASN A 23 10.22 -3.97 21.65
N ASN A 24 10.17 -2.78 21.04
CA ASN A 24 11.30 -1.99 20.56
C ASN A 24 12.22 -2.72 19.57
N LYS A 25 11.76 -3.81 18.95
CA LYS A 25 12.51 -4.48 17.91
C LYS A 25 12.58 -3.65 16.64
N THR A 26 13.75 -3.67 16.05
CA THR A 26 14.06 -2.99 14.81
C THR A 26 14.91 -3.89 13.91
N PHE A 27 14.96 -3.55 12.65
CA PHE A 27 15.92 -4.13 11.71
C PHE A 27 16.49 -3.03 10.80
N GLU A 28 17.61 -3.31 10.17
CA GLU A 28 18.27 -2.40 9.26
C GLU A 28 17.83 -2.65 7.83
N THR A 29 17.66 -1.59 7.06
CA THR A 29 17.52 -1.68 5.61
C THR A 29 18.84 -1.31 4.94
N LEU A 30 19.22 -2.09 3.92
CA LEU A 30 20.51 -2.00 3.26
C LEU A 30 20.37 -1.27 1.93
N ASN A 31 21.39 -0.47 1.60
CA ASN A 31 21.54 0.05 0.27
C ASN A 31 22.16 -1.04 -0.63
N PRO A 32 21.47 -1.51 -1.68
CA PRO A 32 21.97 -2.58 -2.54
C PRO A 32 23.23 -2.19 -3.35
N GLU A 33 23.54 -0.90 -3.51
CA GLU A 33 24.75 -0.43 -4.19
C GLU A 33 26.04 -0.82 -3.45
N ASN A 34 26.01 -0.74 -2.11
CA ASN A 34 27.20 -0.97 -1.29
C ASN A 34 26.99 -2.03 -0.19
N ASN A 35 25.76 -2.53 -0.06
CA ASN A 35 25.34 -3.48 0.97
C ASN A 35 25.54 -2.96 2.41
N GLU A 36 25.52 -1.64 2.60
CA GLU A 36 25.63 -1.02 3.92
C GLU A 36 24.27 -0.60 4.47
N PRO A 37 24.03 -0.71 5.77
CA PRO A 37 22.83 -0.18 6.40
C PRO A 37 22.76 1.35 6.25
N TRP A 38 21.59 1.87 5.90
CA TRP A 38 21.38 3.31 5.81
C TRP A 38 20.22 3.81 6.68
N ALA A 39 19.29 2.93 7.05
CA ALA A 39 18.18 3.26 7.93
C ALA A 39 17.81 2.09 8.85
N ILE A 40 17.10 2.42 9.93
CA ILE A 40 16.55 1.49 10.89
C ILE A 40 15.03 1.62 10.86
N VAL A 41 14.33 0.50 10.79
CA VAL A 41 12.86 0.44 10.74
C VAL A 41 12.31 -0.46 11.85
N PRO A 42 11.09 -0.19 12.34
CA PRO A 42 10.46 -1.04 13.35
C PRO A 42 10.11 -2.41 12.78
N GLU A 43 10.30 -3.44 13.59
CA GLU A 43 9.83 -4.80 13.30
C GLU A 43 8.48 -5.01 13.99
N ALA A 44 7.39 -4.92 13.22
CA ALA A 44 6.04 -5.07 13.76
C ALA A 44 5.83 -6.45 14.37
N SER A 45 5.38 -6.47 15.61
CA SER A 45 4.90 -7.67 16.29
C SER A 45 3.46 -8.02 15.85
N ALA A 46 2.95 -9.15 16.32
CA ALA A 46 1.54 -9.49 16.18
C ALA A 46 0.62 -8.43 16.80
N LYS A 47 1.01 -7.89 17.96
CA LYS A 47 0.26 -6.81 18.64
C LYS A 47 0.28 -5.50 17.85
N ASP A 48 1.41 -5.11 17.27
CA ASP A 48 1.51 -3.91 16.44
C ASP A 48 0.60 -4.04 15.22
N THR A 49 0.62 -5.20 14.59
CA THR A 49 -0.22 -5.51 13.44
C THR A 49 -1.70 -5.46 13.80
N ASP A 50 -2.08 -6.05 14.93
CA ASP A 50 -3.44 -5.98 15.46
C ASP A 50 -3.89 -4.53 15.71
N LYS A 51 -3.05 -3.71 16.33
CA LYS A 51 -3.33 -2.27 16.55
C LYS A 51 -3.59 -1.53 15.24
N ALA A 52 -2.82 -1.82 14.19
CA ALA A 52 -3.03 -1.21 12.89
C ALA A 52 -4.38 -1.61 12.29
N VAL A 53 -4.76 -2.87 12.38
CA VAL A 53 -6.06 -3.37 11.91
C VAL A 53 -7.20 -2.79 12.75
N GLN A 54 -7.07 -2.72 14.06
CA GLN A 54 -8.05 -2.10 14.96
C GLN A 54 -8.27 -0.62 14.61
N ALA A 55 -7.19 0.11 14.34
CA ALA A 55 -7.26 1.51 13.90
C ALA A 55 -8.04 1.66 12.58
N ALA A 56 -7.74 0.80 11.61
CA ALA A 56 -8.44 0.77 10.34
C ALA A 56 -9.93 0.43 10.49
N GLN A 57 -10.26 -0.55 11.33
CA GLN A 57 -11.65 -0.93 11.62
C GLN A 57 -12.41 0.23 12.29
N LYS A 58 -11.82 0.87 13.28
CA LYS A 58 -12.42 2.03 13.95
C LYS A 58 -12.69 3.19 12.98
N ALA A 59 -11.74 3.46 12.07
CA ALA A 59 -11.94 4.49 11.06
C ALA A 59 -13.05 4.12 10.06
N PHE A 60 -13.16 2.84 9.71
CA PHE A 60 -14.23 2.32 8.84
C PHE A 60 -15.62 2.40 9.50
N GLU A 61 -15.72 2.20 10.79
CA GLU A 61 -16.96 2.38 11.56
C GLU A 61 -17.31 3.84 11.82
N GLY A 62 -16.36 4.76 11.60
CA GLY A 62 -16.51 6.18 11.82
C GLY A 62 -17.09 6.94 10.62
N GLU A 63 -16.59 8.15 10.39
CA GLU A 63 -17.13 9.06 9.38
C GLU A 63 -16.58 8.82 7.97
N TRP A 64 -15.42 8.16 7.83
CA TRP A 64 -14.77 8.00 6.54
C TRP A 64 -15.66 7.40 5.44
N PRO A 65 -16.31 6.24 5.60
CA PRO A 65 -17.16 5.67 4.56
C PRO A 65 -18.46 6.44 4.35
N LYS A 66 -18.84 7.31 5.29
CA LYS A 66 -20.05 8.16 5.20
C LYS A 66 -19.80 9.46 4.44
N LEU A 67 -18.53 9.84 4.24
CA LEU A 67 -18.19 11.00 3.44
C LEU A 67 -18.73 10.85 2.01
N LEU A 68 -19.19 11.94 1.44
CA LEU A 68 -19.57 11.95 0.03
C LEU A 68 -18.36 11.57 -0.84
N PRO A 69 -18.57 10.86 -1.96
CA PRO A 69 -17.47 10.49 -2.85
C PRO A 69 -16.56 11.67 -3.24
N ARG A 70 -17.14 12.85 -3.48
CA ARG A 70 -16.38 14.07 -3.79
C ARG A 70 -15.48 14.55 -2.64
N GLU A 71 -15.84 14.25 -1.41
CA GLU A 71 -15.04 14.61 -0.22
C GLU A 71 -13.84 13.67 -0.09
N ARG A 72 -14.05 12.37 -0.30
CA ARG A 72 -12.93 11.41 -0.38
C ARG A 72 -12.00 11.72 -1.55
N ALA A 73 -12.55 12.13 -2.69
CA ALA A 73 -11.77 12.54 -3.86
C ALA A 73 -10.81 13.70 -3.58
N LYS A 74 -11.16 14.64 -2.69
CA LYS A 74 -10.26 15.73 -2.28
C LYS A 74 -8.98 15.20 -1.63
N PHE A 75 -9.10 14.19 -0.78
CA PHE A 75 -7.92 13.57 -0.15
C PHE A 75 -7.05 12.83 -1.17
N LEU A 76 -7.65 12.14 -2.14
CA LEU A 76 -6.92 11.51 -3.23
C LEU A 76 -6.14 12.52 -4.07
N ARG A 77 -6.75 13.65 -4.43
CA ARG A 77 -6.05 14.73 -5.14
C ARG A 77 -4.94 15.34 -4.30
N ALA A 78 -5.17 15.54 -3.01
CA ALA A 78 -4.15 16.04 -2.10
C ALA A 78 -2.95 15.07 -2.00
N ILE A 79 -3.16 13.76 -2.02
CA ILE A 79 -2.10 12.76 -2.10
C ILE A 79 -1.32 12.93 -3.43
N GLY A 80 -2.01 13.07 -4.55
CA GLY A 80 -1.38 13.32 -5.85
C GLY A 80 -0.50 14.57 -5.84
N ASP A 81 -0.97 15.66 -5.26
CA ASP A 81 -0.21 16.90 -5.13
C ASP A 81 1.05 16.71 -4.27
N GLN A 82 0.92 16.03 -3.12
CA GLN A 82 2.07 15.70 -2.27
C GLN A 82 3.12 14.85 -3.00
N LEU A 83 2.70 13.90 -3.84
CA LEU A 83 3.62 13.10 -4.65
C LEU A 83 4.38 13.95 -5.67
N ARG A 84 3.72 14.88 -6.35
CA ARG A 84 4.37 15.78 -7.30
C ARG A 84 5.38 16.70 -6.62
N GLU A 85 4.98 17.31 -5.52
CA GLU A 85 5.82 18.24 -4.76
C GLU A 85 7.05 17.57 -4.15
N ASN A 86 6.97 16.28 -3.82
CA ASN A 86 8.02 15.52 -3.14
C ASN A 86 8.64 14.41 -4.00
N ALA A 87 8.46 14.47 -5.32
CA ALA A 87 8.91 13.41 -6.23
C ALA A 87 10.43 13.18 -6.17
N GLU A 88 11.22 14.21 -5.98
CA GLU A 88 12.67 14.12 -5.85
C GLU A 88 13.08 13.35 -4.58
N MET A 89 12.58 13.75 -3.44
CA MET A 89 12.86 13.08 -2.16
C MET A 89 12.41 11.61 -2.17
N LEU A 90 11.20 11.33 -2.66
CA LEU A 90 10.68 9.97 -2.77
C LEU A 90 11.52 9.11 -3.72
N GLY A 91 11.94 9.70 -4.85
CA GLY A 91 12.81 9.04 -5.82
C GLY A 91 14.18 8.69 -5.22
N GLU A 92 14.79 9.61 -4.48
CA GLU A 92 16.07 9.38 -3.79
C GLU A 92 15.97 8.22 -2.78
N ILE A 93 14.94 8.22 -1.95
CA ILE A 93 14.72 7.18 -0.94
C ILE A 93 14.46 5.82 -1.59
N GLU A 94 13.62 5.76 -2.62
CA GLU A 94 13.37 4.51 -3.33
C GLU A 94 14.63 3.98 -4.03
N THR A 95 15.44 4.87 -4.60
CA THR A 95 16.72 4.51 -5.23
C THR A 95 17.69 3.91 -4.21
N ILE A 96 17.83 4.52 -3.04
CA ILE A 96 18.73 4.00 -1.99
C ILE A 96 18.27 2.62 -1.51
N ASP A 97 16.98 2.40 -1.37
CA ASP A 97 16.44 1.13 -0.86
C ASP A 97 16.37 0.01 -1.92
N THR A 98 16.30 0.34 -3.20
CA THR A 98 16.05 -0.66 -4.27
C THR A 98 17.17 -0.80 -5.30
N GLY A 99 18.04 0.18 -5.41
CA GLY A 99 19.06 0.25 -6.47
C GLY A 99 18.51 0.69 -7.84
N LYS A 100 17.25 1.09 -7.94
CA LYS A 100 16.69 1.64 -9.18
C LYS A 100 17.34 2.96 -9.56
N LEU A 101 17.33 3.29 -10.85
CA LEU A 101 17.84 4.56 -11.34
C LEU A 101 17.00 5.73 -10.83
N PHE A 102 17.64 6.73 -10.25
CA PHE A 102 16.98 7.90 -9.68
C PHE A 102 16.07 8.63 -10.68
N ARG A 103 16.50 8.78 -11.93
CA ARG A 103 15.68 9.40 -12.98
C ARG A 103 14.34 8.67 -13.20
N GLU A 104 14.32 7.36 -12.95
CA GLU A 104 13.12 6.53 -13.10
C GLU A 104 12.23 6.63 -11.87
N THR A 105 12.80 6.53 -10.68
CA THR A 105 12.05 6.63 -9.43
C THR A 105 11.40 8.01 -9.26
N LYS A 106 12.11 9.09 -9.61
CA LYS A 106 11.56 10.45 -9.61
C LYS A 106 10.40 10.60 -10.60
N LYS A 107 10.57 10.15 -11.85
CA LYS A 107 9.51 10.18 -12.86
C LYS A 107 8.31 9.33 -12.45
N GLN A 108 8.56 8.16 -11.87
CA GLN A 108 7.53 7.27 -11.39
C GLN A 108 6.69 7.91 -10.29
N ALA A 109 7.28 8.65 -9.36
CA ALA A 109 6.54 9.36 -8.32
C ALA A 109 5.54 10.37 -8.92
N ILE A 110 5.93 11.11 -9.96
CA ILE A 110 5.05 12.03 -10.68
C ILE A 110 3.94 11.26 -11.40
N TYR A 111 4.28 10.17 -12.09
CA TYR A 111 3.32 9.31 -12.80
C TYR A 111 2.29 8.68 -11.84
N ILE A 112 2.73 8.23 -10.68
CA ILE A 112 1.86 7.64 -9.65
C ILE A 112 0.80 8.64 -9.18
N ALA A 113 1.12 9.92 -9.12
CA ALA A 113 0.16 10.96 -8.76
C ALA A 113 -1.09 10.93 -9.66
N GLU A 114 -0.93 10.59 -10.94
CA GLU A 114 -2.04 10.44 -11.89
C GLU A 114 -2.99 9.30 -11.53
N TYR A 115 -2.52 8.24 -10.89
CA TYR A 115 -3.37 7.17 -10.35
C TYR A 115 -4.34 7.70 -9.30
N TYR A 116 -3.85 8.50 -8.38
CA TYR A 116 -4.70 9.10 -7.35
C TYR A 116 -5.70 10.09 -7.95
N ASP A 117 -5.29 10.88 -8.93
CA ASP A 117 -6.19 11.79 -9.65
C ASP A 117 -7.26 11.02 -10.44
N TYR A 118 -6.87 9.92 -11.10
CA TYR A 118 -7.79 9.06 -11.85
C TYR A 118 -8.87 8.48 -10.94
N TYR A 119 -8.49 7.89 -9.81
CA TYR A 119 -9.46 7.32 -8.87
C TYR A 119 -10.24 8.39 -8.10
N ALA A 120 -9.66 9.56 -7.87
CA ALA A 120 -10.42 10.72 -7.38
C ALA A 120 -11.56 11.07 -8.35
N GLY A 121 -11.26 11.08 -9.65
CA GLY A 121 -12.28 11.31 -10.69
C GLY A 121 -13.32 10.21 -10.82
N LEU A 122 -13.00 8.98 -10.41
CA LEU A 122 -13.94 7.84 -10.43
C LEU A 122 -14.80 7.72 -9.17
N ALA A 123 -14.42 8.35 -8.07
CA ALA A 123 -15.08 8.14 -6.77
C ALA A 123 -16.60 8.38 -6.81
N ASP A 124 -17.07 9.34 -7.58
CA ASP A 124 -18.48 9.68 -7.75
C ASP A 124 -19.11 9.13 -9.05
N LYS A 125 -18.45 8.18 -9.72
CA LYS A 125 -18.89 7.62 -11.00
C LYS A 125 -19.28 6.14 -10.91
N VAL A 126 -19.22 5.57 -9.71
CA VAL A 126 -19.53 4.15 -9.50
C VAL A 126 -21.03 3.97 -9.39
N GLU A 127 -21.58 3.26 -10.35
CA GLU A 127 -23.01 3.04 -10.51
C GLU A 127 -23.44 1.67 -9.99
N GLY A 128 -24.73 1.56 -9.67
CA GLY A 128 -25.43 0.29 -9.49
C GLY A 128 -26.25 -0.07 -10.72
N THR A 129 -26.96 -1.18 -10.64
CA THR A 129 -27.75 -1.72 -11.75
C THR A 129 -29.17 -1.94 -11.32
N VAL A 130 -30.13 -1.65 -12.21
CA VAL A 130 -31.50 -2.11 -12.08
C VAL A 130 -31.61 -3.45 -12.77
N LEU A 131 -31.91 -4.50 -12.02
CA LEU A 131 -31.98 -5.87 -12.53
C LEU A 131 -33.38 -6.18 -13.09
N PRO A 132 -33.48 -6.86 -14.22
CA PRO A 132 -34.75 -7.39 -14.66
C PRO A 132 -35.22 -8.48 -13.69
N ILE A 133 -36.49 -8.42 -13.32
CA ILE A 133 -37.11 -9.40 -12.44
C ILE A 133 -38.51 -9.71 -12.95
N ASP A 134 -38.86 -10.99 -12.99
CA ASP A 134 -40.16 -11.47 -13.49
C ASP A 134 -41.24 -11.40 -12.41
N LYS A 135 -41.39 -10.23 -11.79
CA LYS A 135 -42.42 -9.93 -10.78
C LYS A 135 -42.88 -8.48 -10.93
N PRO A 136 -44.13 -8.24 -11.32
CA PRO A 136 -44.58 -6.89 -11.69
C PRO A 136 -44.53 -5.85 -10.56
N ASN A 137 -44.56 -6.29 -9.30
CA ASN A 137 -44.58 -5.39 -8.13
C ASN A 137 -43.25 -5.39 -7.35
N VAL A 138 -42.15 -5.85 -7.96
CA VAL A 138 -40.85 -5.92 -7.32
C VAL A 138 -39.84 -5.19 -8.18
N GLN A 139 -39.00 -4.36 -7.55
CA GLN A 139 -37.83 -3.77 -8.16
C GLN A 139 -36.58 -4.33 -7.49
N ALA A 140 -35.63 -4.81 -8.29
CA ALA A 140 -34.32 -5.26 -7.81
C ALA A 140 -33.24 -4.30 -8.29
N ILE A 141 -32.45 -3.81 -7.35
CA ILE A 141 -31.32 -2.90 -7.61
C ILE A 141 -30.06 -3.39 -6.93
N THR A 142 -28.91 -3.08 -7.51
CA THR A 142 -27.61 -3.27 -6.86
C THR A 142 -27.03 -1.92 -6.44
N THR A 143 -26.35 -1.92 -5.32
CA THR A 143 -25.60 -0.76 -4.82
C THR A 143 -24.18 -1.18 -4.50
N ARG A 144 -23.18 -0.38 -4.87
CA ARG A 144 -21.80 -0.61 -4.50
C ARG A 144 -21.53 -0.01 -3.12
N ILE A 145 -21.01 -0.82 -2.22
CA ILE A 145 -20.63 -0.41 -0.86
C ILE A 145 -19.16 -0.71 -0.61
N PRO A 146 -18.48 0.00 0.31
CA PRO A 146 -17.12 -0.34 0.69
C PRO A 146 -17.04 -1.75 1.31
N ILE A 147 -15.90 -2.41 1.12
CA ILE A 147 -15.63 -3.77 1.62
C ILE A 147 -15.33 -3.74 3.13
N GLY A 148 -14.52 -2.79 3.57
CA GLY A 148 -14.06 -2.70 4.96
C GLY A 148 -12.57 -2.43 5.05
N VAL A 149 -11.90 -3.14 5.96
CA VAL A 149 -10.44 -3.07 6.13
C VAL A 149 -9.75 -3.90 5.06
N ILE A 150 -8.82 -3.28 4.36
CA ILE A 150 -8.02 -3.91 3.32
C ILE A 150 -6.57 -4.03 3.79
N ALA A 151 -6.02 -5.23 3.74
CA ALA A 151 -4.59 -5.46 3.89
C ALA A 151 -3.89 -5.33 2.53
N ALA A 152 -3.05 -4.32 2.38
CA ALA A 152 -2.24 -4.12 1.19
C ALA A 152 -0.80 -4.56 1.46
N ILE A 153 -0.38 -5.66 0.88
CA ILE A 153 0.95 -6.25 1.07
C ILE A 153 1.78 -5.96 -0.16
N ILE A 154 2.83 -5.16 0.05
CA ILE A 154 3.61 -4.53 -1.00
C ILE A 154 4.99 -5.18 -1.11
N PRO A 155 5.46 -5.56 -2.33
CA PRO A 155 6.79 -6.10 -2.53
C PRO A 155 7.86 -5.01 -2.55
N TRP A 156 9.12 -5.42 -2.70
CA TRP A 156 10.29 -4.54 -2.63
C TRP A 156 10.61 -3.78 -3.93
N ASN A 157 10.07 -4.20 -5.07
CA ASN A 157 10.56 -3.75 -6.38
C ASN A 157 9.89 -2.49 -6.97
N SER A 158 8.72 -2.09 -6.47
CA SER A 158 7.99 -0.88 -6.91
C SER A 158 6.99 -0.45 -5.86
N GLN A 159 7.48 -0.11 -4.69
CA GLN A 159 6.65 0.11 -3.49
C GLN A 159 5.58 1.18 -3.71
N MET A 160 5.97 2.34 -4.21
CA MET A 160 5.05 3.47 -4.41
C MET A 160 3.99 3.18 -5.48
N PHE A 161 4.40 2.58 -6.59
CA PHE A 161 3.49 2.21 -7.67
C PHE A 161 2.48 1.14 -7.25
N LEU A 162 2.96 0.05 -6.66
CA LEU A 162 2.11 -1.05 -6.24
C LEU A 162 1.23 -0.69 -5.04
N THR A 163 1.66 0.27 -4.23
CA THR A 163 0.80 0.87 -3.21
C THR A 163 -0.34 1.65 -3.86
N ALA A 164 -0.04 2.49 -4.85
CA ALA A 164 -1.06 3.29 -5.53
C ALA A 164 -2.15 2.43 -6.19
N THR A 165 -1.78 1.33 -6.82
CA THR A 165 -2.74 0.40 -7.45
C THR A 165 -3.73 -0.24 -6.48
N LYS A 166 -3.40 -0.29 -5.20
CA LYS A 166 -4.23 -0.84 -4.12
C LYS A 166 -4.91 0.26 -3.30
N LEU A 167 -4.14 1.27 -2.91
CA LEU A 167 -4.61 2.32 -2.01
C LEU A 167 -5.59 3.29 -2.69
N ALA A 168 -5.28 3.74 -3.90
CA ALA A 168 -6.12 4.73 -4.58
C ALA A 168 -7.57 4.24 -4.80
N PRO A 169 -7.81 3.05 -5.39
CA PRO A 169 -9.17 2.53 -5.53
C PRO A 169 -9.83 2.23 -4.18
N ALA A 170 -9.07 1.72 -3.20
CA ALA A 170 -9.59 1.43 -1.86
C ALA A 170 -10.15 2.69 -1.19
N LEU A 171 -9.38 3.78 -1.19
CA LEU A 171 -9.77 5.05 -0.59
C LEU A 171 -10.94 5.70 -1.35
N ALA A 172 -10.93 5.66 -2.67
CA ALA A 172 -12.00 6.20 -3.51
C ALA A 172 -13.35 5.60 -3.14
N MET A 173 -13.38 4.31 -2.83
CA MET A 173 -14.59 3.58 -2.48
C MET A 173 -14.94 3.58 -0.99
N GLY A 174 -14.19 4.30 -0.15
CA GLY A 174 -14.49 4.44 1.28
C GLY A 174 -13.94 3.33 2.18
N ASN A 175 -13.03 2.50 1.67
CA ASN A 175 -12.32 1.50 2.46
C ASN A 175 -11.22 2.13 3.31
N THR A 176 -10.77 1.40 4.33
CA THR A 176 -9.59 1.71 5.13
C THR A 176 -8.51 0.68 4.90
N VAL A 177 -7.25 1.06 5.08
CA VAL A 177 -6.13 0.26 4.61
C VAL A 177 -5.03 0.12 5.67
N VAL A 178 -4.53 -1.09 5.82
CA VAL A 178 -3.25 -1.37 6.47
C VAL A 178 -2.26 -1.78 5.38
N ILE A 179 -1.23 -0.96 5.19
CA ILE A 179 -0.15 -1.23 4.24
C ILE A 179 0.98 -1.92 5.00
N LYS A 180 1.34 -3.13 4.55
CA LYS A 180 2.58 -3.78 4.99
C LYS A 180 3.65 -3.57 3.94
N SER A 181 4.64 -2.74 4.29
CA SER A 181 5.83 -2.55 3.46
C SER A 181 6.73 -3.80 3.50
N SER A 182 7.45 -4.04 2.42
CA SER A 182 8.43 -5.14 2.38
C SER A 182 9.59 -4.88 3.34
N GLU A 183 10.04 -5.91 4.01
CA GLU A 183 11.25 -5.87 4.84
C GLU A 183 12.54 -5.61 4.03
N LEU A 184 12.52 -5.90 2.74
CA LEU A 184 13.69 -5.71 1.87
C LEU A 184 13.88 -4.27 1.40
N ALA A 185 12.81 -3.47 1.34
CA ALA A 185 12.87 -2.07 0.95
C ALA A 185 11.69 -1.30 1.55
N PRO A 186 11.70 -1.04 2.87
CA PRO A 186 10.52 -0.53 3.56
C PRO A 186 10.39 0.99 3.59
N ALA A 187 11.49 1.72 3.38
CA ALA A 187 11.60 3.10 3.84
C ALA A 187 10.74 4.10 3.08
N VAL A 188 10.59 3.96 1.76
CA VAL A 188 9.84 4.93 0.96
C VAL A 188 8.37 5.01 1.37
N LEU A 189 7.77 3.91 1.85
CA LEU A 189 6.38 3.93 2.30
C LEU A 189 6.19 4.66 3.63
N PHE A 190 7.20 4.73 4.48
CA PHE A 190 7.17 5.58 5.68
C PHE A 190 7.31 7.06 5.31
N GLU A 191 8.13 7.41 4.33
CA GLU A 191 8.17 8.77 3.79
C GLU A 191 6.84 9.14 3.15
N PHE A 192 6.23 8.23 2.41
CA PHE A 192 4.90 8.42 1.85
C PHE A 192 3.83 8.61 2.94
N ALA A 193 3.89 7.87 4.03
CA ALA A 193 2.96 8.04 5.16
C ALA A 193 3.03 9.46 5.76
N LYS A 194 4.21 10.08 5.81
CA LYS A 194 4.36 11.49 6.23
C LYS A 194 3.62 12.45 5.28
N LEU A 195 3.60 12.14 4.00
CA LEU A 195 2.87 12.94 3.01
C LEU A 195 1.35 12.72 3.13
N ILE A 196 0.92 11.49 3.41
CA ILE A 196 -0.50 11.19 3.69
C ILE A 196 -0.97 11.97 4.92
N GLU A 197 -0.20 12.00 5.99
CA GLU A 197 -0.51 12.79 7.18
C GLU A 197 -0.75 14.27 6.86
N LYS A 198 0.07 14.86 5.98
CA LYS A 198 -0.08 16.25 5.53
C LYS A 198 -1.39 16.52 4.78
N THR A 199 -2.01 15.54 4.19
CA THR A 199 -3.30 15.71 3.51
C THR A 199 -4.47 15.93 4.45
N GLY A 200 -4.30 15.65 5.74
CA GLY A 200 -5.36 15.72 6.73
C GLY A 200 -6.38 14.60 6.64
N ILE A 201 -6.07 13.52 5.91
CA ILE A 201 -6.94 12.34 5.87
C ILE A 201 -7.20 11.83 7.30
N PRO A 202 -8.44 11.43 7.66
CA PRO A 202 -8.75 11.03 9.02
C PRO A 202 -7.84 9.92 9.53
N LYS A 203 -7.47 9.99 10.80
CA LYS A 203 -6.62 8.98 11.45
C LYS A 203 -7.21 7.58 11.34
N GLY A 204 -6.36 6.60 11.13
CA GLY A 204 -6.76 5.20 11.01
C GLY A 204 -7.23 4.79 9.60
N VAL A 205 -7.53 5.73 8.71
CA VAL A 205 -7.91 5.41 7.32
C VAL A 205 -6.76 4.77 6.57
N VAL A 206 -5.54 5.24 6.77
CA VAL A 206 -4.30 4.66 6.24
C VAL A 206 -3.33 4.39 7.37
N ASN A 207 -2.83 3.16 7.44
CA ASN A 207 -1.82 2.73 8.41
C ASN A 207 -0.68 2.08 7.65
N VAL A 208 0.56 2.32 8.07
CA VAL A 208 1.76 1.78 7.41
C VAL A 208 2.63 1.08 8.45
N ILE A 209 2.84 -0.20 8.26
CA ILE A 209 3.67 -1.07 9.09
C ILE A 209 4.68 -1.81 8.22
N THR A 210 5.70 -2.36 8.84
CA THR A 210 6.62 -3.31 8.22
C THR A 210 7.04 -4.37 9.23
N GLY A 211 7.44 -5.51 8.71
CA GLY A 211 7.86 -6.67 9.49
C GLY A 211 7.99 -7.89 8.59
N PHE A 212 8.28 -9.02 9.20
CA PHE A 212 8.48 -10.28 8.47
C PHE A 212 7.15 -11.01 8.22
N GLY A 213 7.24 -12.06 7.40
CA GLY A 213 6.08 -12.90 7.09
C GLY A 213 5.41 -13.48 8.33
N ASP A 214 6.20 -13.91 9.33
CA ASP A 214 5.78 -14.29 10.66
C ASP A 214 6.52 -13.42 11.70
N PRO A 215 5.84 -12.69 12.60
CA PRO A 215 4.40 -12.72 12.86
C PRO A 215 3.57 -11.70 12.06
N CYS A 216 4.18 -10.64 11.49
CA CYS A 216 3.46 -9.49 10.94
C CYS A 216 2.50 -9.90 9.80
N GLY A 217 3.02 -10.52 8.73
CA GLY A 217 2.22 -10.94 7.58
C GLY A 217 1.15 -11.97 7.94
N LYS A 218 1.49 -12.93 8.78
CA LYS A 218 0.57 -13.96 9.26
C LYS A 218 -0.59 -13.35 10.05
N THR A 219 -0.30 -12.50 11.01
CA THR A 219 -1.32 -11.81 11.80
C THR A 219 -2.25 -10.99 10.91
N LEU A 220 -1.68 -10.24 9.95
CA LEU A 220 -2.46 -9.42 9.03
C LEU A 220 -3.39 -10.25 8.14
N THR A 221 -2.92 -11.38 7.64
CA THR A 221 -3.67 -12.22 6.69
C THR A 221 -4.64 -13.21 7.35
N THR A 222 -4.54 -13.41 8.66
CA THR A 222 -5.48 -14.23 9.45
C THR A 222 -6.43 -13.41 10.31
N HIS A 223 -6.32 -12.08 10.29
CA HIS A 223 -7.08 -11.20 11.18
C HIS A 223 -8.56 -11.19 10.84
N ASP A 224 -9.41 -11.35 11.85
CA ASP A 224 -10.88 -11.42 11.69
C ASP A 224 -11.50 -10.15 11.08
N MET A 225 -10.88 -9.00 11.30
CA MET A 225 -11.37 -7.71 10.79
C MET A 225 -10.87 -7.37 9.39
N VAL A 226 -9.96 -8.13 8.81
CA VAL A 226 -9.48 -7.91 7.43
C VAL A 226 -10.42 -8.58 6.44
N GLU A 227 -11.12 -7.78 5.65
CA GLU A 227 -12.12 -8.26 4.69
C GLU A 227 -11.50 -8.61 3.33
N LYS A 228 -10.44 -7.93 2.95
CA LYS A 228 -9.72 -8.18 1.69
C LYS A 228 -8.23 -8.11 1.87
N ILE A 229 -7.54 -9.02 1.22
CA ILE A 229 -6.08 -9.03 1.12
C ILE A 229 -5.69 -8.75 -0.34
N ALA A 230 -5.00 -7.65 -0.58
CA ALA A 230 -4.42 -7.30 -1.87
C ALA A 230 -2.90 -7.50 -1.80
N PHE A 231 -2.41 -8.51 -2.49
CA PHE A 231 -1.03 -8.94 -2.44
C PHE A 231 -0.36 -8.88 -3.82
N THR A 232 0.85 -8.37 -3.85
CA THR A 232 1.77 -8.51 -4.98
C THR A 232 3.08 -9.10 -4.48
N GLY A 233 3.54 -10.17 -5.12
CA GLY A 233 4.79 -10.84 -4.71
C GLY A 233 4.95 -12.25 -5.29
N GLY A 234 5.71 -13.08 -4.59
CA GLY A 234 6.01 -14.43 -5.04
C GLY A 234 4.88 -15.44 -4.82
N PRO A 235 4.80 -16.50 -5.64
CA PRO A 235 3.74 -17.51 -5.55
C PRO A 235 3.78 -18.34 -4.25
N GLU A 236 4.94 -18.49 -3.65
CA GLU A 236 5.09 -19.21 -2.39
C GLU A 236 4.36 -18.49 -1.25
N THR A 237 4.61 -17.18 -1.10
CA THR A 237 3.90 -16.34 -0.13
C THR A 237 2.40 -16.29 -0.42
N ALA A 238 2.02 -16.22 -1.70
CA ALA A 238 0.62 -16.24 -2.10
C ALA A 238 -0.12 -17.51 -1.63
N ARG A 239 0.51 -18.67 -1.68
CA ARG A 239 -0.07 -19.91 -1.15
C ARG A 239 -0.34 -19.85 0.36
N HIS A 240 0.57 -19.22 1.11
CA HIS A 240 0.34 -18.99 2.55
C HIS A 240 -0.84 -18.03 2.78
N ILE A 241 -0.93 -16.97 1.99
CA ILE A 241 -2.04 -16.01 2.08
C ILE A 241 -3.39 -16.69 1.80
N ILE A 242 -3.48 -17.49 0.75
CA ILE A 242 -4.71 -18.24 0.43
C ILE A 242 -5.09 -19.18 1.59
N LYS A 243 -4.14 -19.91 2.15
CA LYS A 243 -4.39 -20.77 3.31
C LYS A 243 -4.87 -19.97 4.52
N ASN A 244 -4.22 -18.84 4.82
CA ASN A 244 -4.56 -18.01 5.96
C ASN A 244 -5.94 -17.35 5.81
N SER A 245 -6.34 -17.01 4.60
CA SER A 245 -7.64 -16.38 4.33
C SER A 245 -8.82 -17.37 4.32
N ALA A 246 -8.53 -18.67 4.22
CA ALA A 246 -9.56 -19.69 3.99
C ALA A 246 -10.57 -19.82 5.15
N GLU A 247 -10.11 -19.69 6.40
CA GLU A 247 -11.01 -19.84 7.57
C GLU A 247 -12.05 -18.71 7.64
N LYS A 248 -11.64 -17.50 7.32
CA LYS A 248 -12.52 -16.34 7.32
C LYS A 248 -13.24 -16.13 5.99
N LEU A 249 -12.79 -16.76 4.92
CA LEU A 249 -13.24 -16.51 3.54
C LEU A 249 -13.01 -15.05 3.09
N SER A 250 -11.94 -14.42 3.58
CA SER A 250 -11.56 -13.07 3.13
C SER A 250 -11.29 -13.07 1.63
N GLU A 251 -11.72 -12.00 0.97
CA GLU A 251 -11.43 -11.81 -0.46
C GLU A 251 -9.91 -11.64 -0.68
N VAL A 252 -9.37 -12.29 -1.69
CA VAL A 252 -7.93 -12.23 -2.01
C VAL A 252 -7.74 -11.82 -3.47
N SER A 253 -6.94 -10.77 -3.68
CA SER A 253 -6.42 -10.38 -5.00
C SER A 253 -4.92 -10.61 -5.03
N LEU A 254 -4.46 -11.40 -5.99
CA LEU A 254 -3.06 -11.82 -6.10
C LEU A 254 -2.49 -11.35 -7.43
N GLU A 255 -1.40 -10.57 -7.36
CA GLU A 255 -0.55 -10.23 -8.49
C GLU A 255 0.80 -10.91 -8.30
N LEU A 256 1.13 -11.85 -9.16
CA LEU A 256 2.26 -12.75 -8.99
C LEU A 256 3.27 -12.61 -10.12
N GLY A 257 4.36 -13.36 -10.04
CA GLY A 257 5.40 -13.40 -11.06
C GLY A 257 4.93 -14.05 -12.37
N GLY A 258 5.73 -13.90 -13.40
CA GLY A 258 5.48 -14.47 -14.72
C GLY A 258 6.77 -14.62 -15.51
N LYS A 259 6.64 -15.19 -16.70
CA LYS A 259 7.71 -15.38 -17.69
C LYS A 259 7.24 -14.89 -19.07
N SER A 260 6.86 -13.61 -19.12
CA SER A 260 6.41 -12.98 -20.35
C SER A 260 7.52 -13.00 -21.43
N PRO A 261 7.23 -13.42 -22.66
CA PRO A 261 8.22 -13.45 -23.72
C PRO A 261 8.55 -12.03 -24.22
N VAL A 262 9.81 -11.80 -24.51
CA VAL A 262 10.27 -10.60 -25.23
C VAL A 262 10.84 -11.03 -26.57
N ALA A 263 10.19 -10.63 -27.65
CA ALA A 263 10.67 -10.87 -29.01
C ALA A 263 11.40 -9.60 -29.51
N VAL A 264 12.69 -9.72 -29.72
CA VAL A 264 13.50 -8.65 -30.28
C VAL A 264 13.72 -8.95 -31.76
N SER A 265 13.04 -8.17 -32.62
CA SER A 265 13.15 -8.32 -34.07
C SER A 265 13.96 -7.16 -34.64
N VAL A 266 15.26 -7.34 -34.70
CA VAL A 266 16.19 -6.35 -35.29
C VAL A 266 17.27 -7.05 -36.08
N SER A 267 17.86 -6.33 -37.05
CA SER A 267 19.16 -6.73 -37.59
C SER A 267 20.19 -6.77 -36.47
N TYR A 268 20.96 -7.86 -36.35
CA TYR A 268 21.96 -8.05 -35.31
C TYR A 268 23.01 -6.92 -35.22
N THR A 269 23.14 -6.12 -36.27
CA THR A 269 24.05 -4.96 -36.31
C THR A 269 23.59 -3.77 -35.48
N HIS A 270 22.40 -3.80 -34.90
CA HIS A 270 21.83 -2.70 -34.11
C HIS A 270 21.62 -3.02 -32.62
N LEU A 271 21.97 -4.23 -32.19
CA LEU A 271 21.97 -4.59 -30.78
C LEU A 271 23.36 -4.31 -30.18
N THR A 272 23.50 -3.15 -29.57
CA THR A 272 24.55 -2.91 -28.58
C THR A 272 23.93 -3.17 -27.20
N LEU A 273 24.33 -4.27 -26.60
CA LEU A 273 24.03 -4.60 -25.21
C LEU A 273 24.96 -3.81 -24.29
#